data_611a0ae8bfea78966e9fbd91cddc761f
#
_entry.id   611a0ae8bfea78966e9fbd91cddc761f
#
_cell.length_a   1.000
_cell.length_b   1.000
_cell.length_c   1.000
_cell.angle_alpha   90.00
_cell.angle_beta   90.00
_cell.angle_gamma   90.00
#
_symmetry.space_group_name_H-M   'P 1'
#
loop_
_entity.id
_entity.type
_entity.pdbx_description
1 polymer ?
#
loop_
_entity_poly.entity_id
_entity_poly.type
_entity_poly.pdbx_seq_one_letter_code
_entity_poly.pdbx_strand_id
1 'polypeptide(L)'
;VSLWVTSLMMQLFMFLVYFSNNAWNTMLSITGVMVLPAYFASCAYLWKICEDHEYPEGFPIKRSTALLTGVLGSVYALWLIYAAGLSYLMMAAVIIALGIPVFIWARKQNDPDQPAFTRRECIFAGLLILIALWAIYAFSRGIINL
;
A
#
# COMPACT_ATOMS: atom_id res chain seq x y z
N VAL A 1 -19.58 1.58 16.24
CA VAL A 1 -18.55 0.60 16.62
C VAL A 1 -17.22 0.92 15.93
N SER A 2 -17.21 1.22 14.63
CA SER A 2 -15.99 1.51 13.86
C SER A 2 -15.15 2.67 14.44
N LEU A 3 -15.78 3.80 14.76
CA LEU A 3 -15.11 4.98 15.33
C LEU A 3 -14.43 4.68 16.68
N TRP A 4 -15.07 3.88 17.53
CA TRP A 4 -14.50 3.49 18.82
C TRP A 4 -13.28 2.61 18.67
N VAL A 5 -13.32 1.64 17.74
CA VAL A 5 -12.17 0.77 17.44
C VAL A 5 -11.00 1.59 16.89
N THR A 6 -11.24 2.51 15.96
CA THR A 6 -10.21 3.39 15.42
C THR A 6 -9.58 4.27 16.48
N SER A 7 -10.42 4.89 17.36
CA SER A 7 -9.95 5.73 18.45
C SER A 7 -9.10 4.95 19.46
N LEU A 8 -9.53 3.73 19.80
CA LEU A 8 -8.81 2.86 20.73
C LEU A 8 -7.46 2.41 20.15
N MET A 9 -7.42 2.08 18.84
CA MET A 9 -6.18 1.77 18.14
C MET A 9 -5.22 2.98 18.10
N MET A 10 -5.72 4.19 17.83
CA MET A 10 -4.90 5.40 17.88
C MET A 10 -4.29 5.63 19.27
N GLN A 11 -5.06 5.45 20.33
CA GLN A 11 -4.55 5.60 21.70
C GLN A 11 -3.50 4.55 22.04
N LEU A 12 -3.69 3.30 21.60
CA LEU A 12 -2.74 2.23 21.80
C LEU A 12 -1.42 2.52 21.09
N PHE A 13 -1.46 3.03 19.86
CA PHE A 13 -0.27 3.47 19.14
C PHE A 13 0.43 4.65 19.80
N MET A 14 -0.32 5.66 20.29
CA MET A 14 0.24 6.78 21.05
C MET A 14 0.97 6.30 22.30
N PHE A 15 0.39 5.33 23.01
CA PHE A 15 1.02 4.73 24.18
C PHE A 15 2.31 4.00 23.85
N LEU A 16 2.35 3.23 22.75
CA LEU A 16 3.58 2.56 22.27
C LEU A 16 4.67 3.57 21.89
N VAL A 17 4.30 4.68 21.24
CA VAL A 17 5.22 5.76 20.86
C VAL A 17 5.85 6.42 22.09
N TYR A 18 5.10 6.57 23.17
CA TYR A 18 5.60 7.18 24.41
C TYR A 18 6.80 6.42 25.02
N PHE A 19 6.84 5.10 24.86
CA PHE A 19 7.93 4.27 25.39
C PHE A 19 9.14 4.15 24.45
N SER A 20 9.09 4.67 23.24
CA SER A 20 10.17 4.54 22.26
C SER A 20 10.58 5.88 21.68
N ASN A 21 11.82 6.30 21.94
CA ASN A 21 12.36 7.60 21.52
C ASN A 21 12.35 7.83 19.99
N ASN A 22 12.40 6.75 19.18
CA ASN A 22 12.44 6.84 17.71
C ASN A 22 11.14 6.38 17.02
N ALA A 23 10.16 5.87 17.78
CA ALA A 23 8.94 5.29 17.20
C ALA A 23 8.13 6.31 16.40
N TRP A 24 8.12 7.57 16.80
CA TRP A 24 7.39 8.63 16.10
C TRP A 24 7.87 8.81 14.66
N ASN A 25 9.17 8.99 14.47
CA ASN A 25 9.76 9.17 13.14
C ASN A 25 9.59 7.93 12.26
N THR A 26 9.76 6.75 12.85
CA THR A 26 9.59 5.47 12.16
C THR A 26 8.12 5.28 11.73
N MET A 27 7.15 5.56 12.59
CA MET A 27 5.72 5.45 12.25
C MET A 27 5.31 6.45 11.17
N LEU A 28 5.78 7.69 11.22
CA LEU A 28 5.54 8.68 10.17
C LEU A 28 6.10 8.22 8.82
N SER A 29 7.32 7.70 8.82
CA SER A 29 7.97 7.18 7.62
C SER A 29 7.23 5.99 7.03
N ILE A 30 6.84 5.02 7.84
CA ILE A 30 6.06 3.85 7.40
C ILE A 30 4.71 4.28 6.83
N THR A 31 4.00 5.18 7.52
CA THR A 31 2.69 5.68 7.05
C THR A 31 2.83 6.39 5.70
N GLY A 32 3.85 7.22 5.53
CA GLY A 32 4.14 7.86 4.24
C GLY A 32 4.39 6.86 3.12
N VAL A 33 5.19 5.83 3.39
CA VAL A 33 5.51 4.78 2.41
C VAL A 33 4.30 3.91 2.06
N MET A 34 3.41 3.63 3.01
CA MET A 34 2.21 2.80 2.77
C MET A 34 1.22 3.42 1.78
N VAL A 35 1.21 4.73 1.64
CA VAL A 35 0.31 5.44 0.71
C VAL A 35 0.86 5.44 -0.73
N LEU A 36 2.17 5.32 -0.92
CA LEU A 36 2.83 5.39 -2.22
C LEU A 36 2.32 4.34 -3.24
N PRO A 37 2.13 3.06 -2.88
CA PRO A 37 1.57 2.06 -3.80
C PRO A 37 0.17 2.42 -4.31
N ALA A 38 -0.68 3.05 -3.47
CA ALA A 38 -2.00 3.48 -3.86
C ALA A 38 -1.94 4.64 -4.88
N TYR A 39 -1.06 5.60 -4.68
CA TYR A 39 -0.81 6.67 -5.65
C TYR A 39 -0.27 6.14 -6.96
N PHE A 40 0.69 5.22 -6.92
CA PHE A 40 1.20 4.56 -8.10
C PHE A 40 0.09 3.84 -8.87
N ALA A 41 -0.73 3.04 -8.17
CA ALA A 41 -1.84 2.32 -8.78
C ALA A 41 -2.87 3.26 -9.43
N SER A 42 -3.19 4.38 -8.79
CA SER A 42 -4.11 5.39 -9.34
C SER A 42 -3.57 6.04 -10.61
N CYS A 43 -2.29 6.41 -10.63
CA CYS A 43 -1.62 6.99 -11.80
C CYS A 43 -1.50 5.97 -12.94
N ALA A 44 -1.15 4.72 -12.63
CA ALA A 44 -1.05 3.64 -13.60
C ALA A 44 -2.42 3.28 -14.19
N TYR A 45 -3.48 3.33 -13.40
CA TYR A 45 -4.84 3.13 -13.86
C TYR A 45 -5.30 4.24 -14.81
N LEU A 46 -5.01 5.51 -14.49
CA LEU A 46 -5.28 6.64 -15.38
C LEU A 46 -4.53 6.48 -16.71
N TRP A 47 -3.26 6.09 -16.66
CA TRP A 47 -2.48 5.81 -17.87
C TRP A 47 -3.16 4.73 -18.72
N LYS A 48 -3.54 3.60 -18.11
CA LYS A 48 -4.21 2.49 -18.79
C LYS A 48 -5.50 2.90 -19.47
N ILE A 49 -6.41 3.60 -18.78
CA ILE A 49 -7.67 4.08 -19.34
C ILE A 49 -7.43 4.99 -20.56
N CYS A 50 -6.41 5.85 -20.48
CA CYS A 50 -6.04 6.72 -21.59
C CYS A 50 -5.47 5.94 -22.79
N GLU A 51 -4.74 4.85 -22.57
CA GLU A 51 -4.17 4.00 -23.61
C GLU A 51 -5.24 3.15 -24.30
N ASP A 52 -6.11 2.51 -23.53
CA ASP A 52 -7.17 1.61 -24.01
C ASP A 52 -8.35 2.35 -24.70
N HIS A 53 -8.27 3.67 -24.89
CA HIS A 53 -9.34 4.52 -25.45
C HIS A 53 -10.65 4.51 -24.65
N GLU A 54 -10.66 4.05 -23.42
CA GLU A 54 -11.81 4.04 -22.53
C GLU A 54 -11.99 5.36 -21.75
N TYR A 55 -11.20 6.40 -22.10
CA TYR A 55 -11.30 7.70 -21.45
C TYR A 55 -12.66 8.37 -21.79
N PRO A 56 -13.49 8.70 -20.79
CA PRO A 56 -14.85 9.20 -21.03
C PRO A 56 -14.85 10.52 -21.80
N GLU A 57 -15.67 10.59 -22.86
CA GLU A 57 -15.90 11.82 -23.60
C GLU A 57 -16.72 12.80 -22.76
N GLY A 58 -16.26 14.06 -22.68
CA GLY A 58 -16.92 15.11 -21.89
C GLY A 58 -16.21 15.52 -20.60
N PHE A 59 -15.11 14.91 -20.26
CA PHE A 59 -14.27 15.40 -19.17
C PHE A 59 -13.59 16.72 -19.51
N PRO A 60 -13.41 17.65 -18.53
CA PRO A 60 -12.80 18.95 -18.77
C PRO A 60 -11.32 18.89 -19.18
N ILE A 61 -10.66 17.74 -18.99
CA ILE A 61 -9.24 17.52 -19.29
C ILE A 61 -9.12 16.72 -20.59
N LYS A 62 -8.29 17.19 -21.52
CA LYS A 62 -8.00 16.48 -22.77
C LYS A 62 -7.29 15.16 -22.47
N ARG A 63 -7.62 14.08 -23.21
CA ARG A 63 -7.02 12.75 -23.08
C ARG A 63 -5.49 12.79 -23.09
N SER A 64 -4.88 13.60 -23.96
CA SER A 64 -3.41 13.67 -24.04
C SER A 64 -2.80 14.28 -22.76
N THR A 65 -3.45 15.24 -22.12
CA THR A 65 -3.02 15.80 -20.84
C THR A 65 -3.19 14.79 -19.71
N ALA A 66 -4.31 14.06 -19.70
CA ALA A 66 -4.56 13.00 -18.71
C ALA A 66 -3.52 11.87 -18.83
N LEU A 67 -3.19 11.45 -20.06
CA LEU A 67 -2.16 10.45 -20.31
C LEU A 67 -0.78 10.91 -19.82
N LEU A 68 -0.39 12.13 -20.14
CA LEU A 68 0.88 12.72 -19.70
C LEU A 68 0.95 12.81 -18.17
N THR A 69 -0.14 13.22 -17.52
CA THR A 69 -0.23 13.26 -16.06
C THR A 69 -0.14 11.87 -15.44
N GLY A 70 -0.80 10.85 -16.03
CA GLY A 70 -0.75 9.46 -15.58
C GLY A 70 0.65 8.87 -15.67
N VAL A 71 1.35 9.10 -16.77
CA VAL A 71 2.73 8.63 -16.98
C VAL A 71 3.69 9.33 -16.02
N LEU A 72 3.66 10.67 -15.97
CA LEU A 72 4.54 11.43 -15.06
C LEU A 72 4.28 11.08 -13.61
N GLY A 73 3.01 10.94 -13.21
CA GLY A 73 2.63 10.53 -11.86
C GLY A 73 3.13 9.13 -11.52
N SER A 74 3.07 8.20 -12.47
CA SER A 74 3.58 6.83 -12.27
C SER A 74 5.10 6.81 -12.10
N VAL A 75 5.84 7.54 -12.94
CA VAL A 75 7.30 7.67 -12.84
C VAL A 75 7.70 8.32 -11.52
N TYR A 76 7.01 9.40 -11.13
CA TYR A 76 7.25 10.08 -9.87
C TYR A 76 6.96 9.20 -8.65
N ALA A 77 5.87 8.45 -8.68
CA ALA A 77 5.53 7.51 -7.60
C ALA A 77 6.57 6.38 -7.46
N LEU A 78 7.08 5.84 -8.58
CA LEU A 78 8.18 4.87 -8.56
C LEU A 78 9.47 5.48 -7.99
N TRP A 79 9.77 6.72 -8.36
CA TRP A 79 10.91 7.45 -7.78
C TRP A 79 10.77 7.61 -6.27
N LEU A 80 9.59 7.99 -5.78
CA LEU A 80 9.32 8.12 -4.35
C LEU A 80 9.44 6.78 -3.61
N ILE A 81 8.94 5.68 -4.20
CA ILE A 81 9.09 4.33 -3.65
C ILE A 81 10.57 3.97 -3.51
N TYR A 82 11.37 4.27 -4.52
CA TYR A 82 12.81 4.06 -4.47
C TYR A 82 13.49 4.94 -3.41
N ALA A 83 13.14 6.22 -3.36
CA ALA A 83 13.72 7.20 -2.42
C ALA A 83 13.35 6.94 -0.95
N ALA A 84 12.20 6.29 -0.70
CA ALA A 84 11.75 5.94 0.65
C ALA A 84 12.71 4.99 1.39
N GLY A 85 13.52 4.24 0.66
CA GLY A 85 14.48 3.30 1.21
C GLY A 85 13.89 1.90 1.46
N LEU A 86 14.77 0.92 1.31
CA LEU A 86 14.38 -0.50 1.34
C LEU A 86 13.84 -0.93 2.71
N SER A 87 14.38 -0.40 3.80
CA SER A 87 13.98 -0.75 5.17
C SER A 87 12.51 -0.40 5.44
N TYR A 88 12.10 0.81 5.09
CA TYR A 88 10.71 1.24 5.29
C TYR A 88 9.73 0.56 4.33
N LEU A 89 10.16 0.26 3.10
CA LEU A 89 9.38 -0.53 2.15
C LEU A 89 9.10 -1.94 2.68
N MET A 90 10.10 -2.59 3.25
CA MET A 90 9.94 -3.92 3.85
C MET A 90 9.00 -3.90 5.06
N MET A 91 9.11 -2.89 5.93
CA MET A 91 8.16 -2.72 7.04
C MET A 91 6.74 -2.49 6.55
N ALA A 92 6.55 -1.64 5.55
CA ALA A 92 5.26 -1.40 4.93
C ALA A 92 4.69 -2.70 4.32
N ALA A 93 5.51 -3.50 3.64
CA ALA A 93 5.11 -4.78 3.07
C ALA A 93 4.63 -5.77 4.15
N VAL A 94 5.30 -5.84 5.30
CA VAL A 94 4.88 -6.67 6.44
C VAL A 94 3.50 -6.23 6.95
N ILE A 95 3.29 -4.93 7.14
CA ILE A 95 2.01 -4.40 7.64
C ILE A 95 0.89 -4.65 6.62
N ILE A 96 1.14 -4.44 5.32
CA ILE A 96 0.16 -4.73 4.26
C ILE A 96 -0.15 -6.24 4.23
N ALA A 97 0.85 -7.10 4.37
CA ALA A 97 0.65 -8.56 4.43
C ALA A 97 -0.20 -8.98 5.62
N LEU A 98 -0.05 -8.34 6.78
CA LEU A 98 -0.91 -8.53 7.95
C LEU A 98 -2.37 -8.09 7.69
N GLY A 99 -2.58 -7.17 6.76
CA GLY A 99 -3.92 -6.76 6.32
C GLY A 99 -4.65 -7.80 5.45
N ILE A 100 -3.93 -8.72 4.79
CA ILE A 100 -4.52 -9.72 3.88
C ILE A 100 -5.55 -10.63 4.60
N PRO A 101 -5.28 -11.22 5.78
CA PRO A 101 -6.26 -12.03 6.51
C PRO A 101 -7.52 -11.24 6.86
N VAL A 102 -7.36 -9.97 7.26
CA VAL A 102 -8.49 -9.09 7.60
C VAL A 102 -9.33 -8.80 6.34
N PHE A 103 -8.68 -8.57 5.20
CA PHE A 103 -9.34 -8.37 3.92
C PHE A 103 -10.14 -9.61 3.48
N ILE A 104 -9.55 -10.80 3.61
CA ILE A 104 -10.24 -12.07 3.29
C ILE A 104 -11.47 -12.25 4.18
N TRP A 105 -11.33 -11.99 5.47
CA TRP A 105 -12.44 -12.08 6.42
C TRP A 105 -13.58 -11.11 6.07
N ALA A 106 -13.25 -9.83 5.84
CA ALA A 106 -14.23 -8.82 5.49
C ALA A 106 -14.95 -9.13 4.18
N ARG A 107 -14.23 -9.63 3.16
CA ARG A 107 -14.82 -9.98 1.87
C ARG A 107 -15.75 -11.20 1.97
N LYS A 108 -15.37 -12.23 2.74
CA LYS A 108 -16.24 -13.39 3.01
C LYS A 108 -17.52 -13.03 3.76
N GLN A 109 -17.47 -11.99 4.58
CA GLN A 109 -18.66 -11.54 5.31
C GLN A 109 -19.63 -10.76 4.43
N ASN A 110 -19.13 -10.05 3.41
CA ASN A 110 -19.94 -9.23 2.51
C ASN A 110 -20.50 -10.01 1.30
N ASP A 111 -19.68 -10.89 0.71
CA ASP A 111 -20.01 -11.68 -0.48
C ASP A 111 -19.48 -13.11 -0.34
N PRO A 112 -20.22 -14.01 0.34
CA PRO A 112 -19.77 -15.38 0.60
C PRO A 112 -19.60 -16.23 -0.66
N ASP A 113 -20.32 -15.92 -1.73
CA ASP A 113 -20.35 -16.71 -2.98
C ASP A 113 -19.24 -16.33 -3.97
N GLN A 114 -18.51 -15.23 -3.73
CA GLN A 114 -17.42 -14.83 -4.61
C GLN A 114 -16.05 -15.25 -4.06
N PRO A 115 -15.13 -15.68 -4.94
CA PRO A 115 -13.77 -16.00 -4.51
C PRO A 115 -13.10 -14.76 -3.92
N ALA A 116 -12.42 -14.93 -2.78
CA ALA A 116 -11.76 -13.82 -2.05
C ALA A 116 -10.73 -13.09 -2.91
N PHE A 117 -10.11 -13.78 -3.86
CA PHE A 117 -9.15 -13.23 -4.81
C PHE A 117 -9.36 -13.77 -6.21
N THR A 118 -9.23 -12.90 -7.20
CA THR A 118 -9.06 -13.29 -8.60
C THR A 118 -7.67 -13.94 -8.77
N ARG A 119 -7.46 -14.78 -9.79
CA ARG A 119 -6.16 -15.45 -10.01
C ARG A 119 -4.97 -14.49 -10.02
N ARG A 120 -5.12 -13.29 -10.58
CA ARG A 120 -4.07 -12.26 -10.59
C ARG A 120 -3.82 -11.68 -9.20
N GLU A 121 -4.87 -11.40 -8.46
CA GLU A 121 -4.78 -10.88 -7.08
C GLU A 121 -4.12 -11.91 -6.14
N CYS A 122 -4.37 -13.20 -6.36
CA CYS A 122 -3.75 -14.28 -5.59
C CYS A 122 -2.22 -14.33 -5.79
N ILE A 123 -1.74 -14.07 -7.01
CA ILE A 123 -0.31 -13.98 -7.32
C ILE A 123 0.32 -12.79 -6.60
N PHE A 124 -0.34 -11.60 -6.66
CA PHE A 124 0.14 -10.40 -5.94
C PHE A 124 0.15 -10.59 -4.43
N ALA A 125 -0.89 -11.17 -3.86
CA ALA A 125 -0.96 -11.47 -2.42
C ALA A 125 0.14 -12.47 -2.01
N GLY A 126 0.36 -13.52 -2.80
CA GLY A 126 1.43 -14.49 -2.58
C GLY A 126 2.82 -13.87 -2.62
N LEU A 127 3.07 -13.01 -3.61
CA LEU A 127 4.34 -12.28 -3.74
C LEU A 127 4.56 -11.33 -2.55
N LEU A 128 3.51 -10.64 -2.11
CA LEU A 128 3.55 -9.75 -0.94
C LEU A 128 3.87 -10.54 0.35
N ILE A 129 3.27 -11.71 0.54
CA ILE A 129 3.54 -12.58 1.69
C ILE A 129 5.00 -13.07 1.65
N LEU A 130 5.52 -13.45 0.48
CA LEU A 130 6.92 -13.86 0.32
C LEU A 130 7.89 -12.72 0.68
N ILE A 131 7.62 -11.51 0.21
CA ILE A 131 8.41 -10.31 0.55
C ILE A 131 8.35 -10.05 2.06
N ALA A 132 7.16 -10.16 2.68
CA ALA A 132 6.98 -9.96 4.11
C ALA A 132 7.75 -11.01 4.95
N LEU A 133 7.69 -12.27 4.56
CA LEU A 133 8.45 -13.34 5.23
C LEU A 133 9.96 -13.12 5.09
N TRP A 134 10.41 -12.73 3.90
CA TRP A 134 11.82 -12.41 3.68
C TRP A 134 12.25 -11.18 4.49
N ALA A 135 11.41 -10.17 4.60
CA ALA A 135 11.65 -8.99 5.43
C ALA A 135 11.80 -9.36 6.91
N ILE A 136 10.89 -10.18 7.46
CA ILE A 136 10.96 -10.65 8.84
C ILE A 136 12.26 -11.43 9.07
N TYR A 137 12.64 -12.31 8.13
CA TYR A 137 13.90 -13.03 8.20
C TYR A 137 15.12 -12.11 8.17
N ALA A 138 15.13 -11.11 7.27
CA ALA A 138 16.21 -10.14 7.14
C ALA A 138 16.37 -9.27 8.39
N PHE A 139 15.27 -8.85 9.01
CA PHE A 139 15.28 -8.14 10.31
C PHE A 139 15.78 -9.03 11.44
N SER A 140 15.36 -10.31 11.51
CA SER A 140 15.80 -11.23 12.56
C SER A 140 17.30 -11.54 12.50
N ARG A 141 17.91 -11.45 11.32
CA ARG A 141 19.35 -11.66 11.08
C ARG A 141 20.17 -10.39 11.19
N GLY A 142 19.55 -9.22 11.41
CA GLY A 142 20.24 -7.94 11.46
C GLY A 142 20.88 -7.51 10.13
N ILE A 143 20.41 -8.08 9.01
CA ILE A 143 20.89 -7.73 7.66
C ILE A 143 20.44 -6.31 7.28
N ILE A 144 19.31 -5.88 7.85
CA ILE A 144 18.74 -4.56 7.64
C ILE A 144 18.62 -3.90 9.01
N ASN A 145 19.40 -2.84 9.23
CA ASN A 145 19.32 -2.00 10.41
C ASN A 145 18.43 -0.78 10.12
N LEU A 146 17.69 -0.34 11.16
CA LEU A 146 16.89 0.89 11.17
C LEU A 146 17.74 2.10 11.44
#